data_6f0948ca80a3af63f7b23201f8e0cbf9
#
_entry.id   6f0948ca80a3af63f7b23201f8e0cbf9
#
_cell.length_a   1.000
_cell.length_b   1.000
_cell.length_c   1.000
_cell.angle_alpha   90.00
_cell.angle_beta   90.00
_cell.angle_gamma   90.00
#
_symmetry.space_group_name_H-M   'P 1'
#
loop_
_entity.id
_entity.type
_entity.pdbx_description
1 polymer ?
#
loop_
_entity_poly.entity_id
_entity_poly.type
_entity_poly.pdbx_seq_one_letter_code
_entity_poly.pdbx_strand_id
1 'polypeptide(L)'
;MQCNVGQLLRESTGSTRSFSVDRTFVDGPEPLEVPQGQVRILRTHQGVLVTADIEVEANLTCSRCLRQFPRSSSLHIEEEYLLAAEVKALRLVDPSFGDEMDFSIDEDNIVDLTEALRQYVIADEPMKPLCRAECLGLCHLCGNDFNQD
;
A
#
# COMPACT_ATOMS: atom_id res chain seq x y z
N MET A 1 -2.37 -8.65 0.72
CA MET A 1 -3.33 -8.57 1.87
C MET A 1 -4.74 -8.58 1.31
N GLN A 2 -5.50 -9.67 1.55
CA GLN A 2 -6.76 -9.95 0.86
C GLN A 2 -7.94 -9.96 1.83
N CYS A 3 -9.08 -9.41 1.39
CA CYS A 3 -10.31 -9.32 2.15
C CYS A 3 -11.49 -9.82 1.33
N ASN A 4 -12.28 -10.77 1.87
CA ASN A 4 -13.51 -11.20 1.19
C ASN A 4 -14.65 -10.25 1.54
N VAL A 5 -15.23 -9.65 0.51
CA VAL A 5 -16.33 -8.67 0.63
C VAL A 5 -17.68 -9.23 0.15
N GLY A 6 -17.76 -10.51 -0.19
CA GLY A 6 -18.96 -11.11 -0.77
C GLY A 6 -20.22 -10.97 0.08
N GLN A 7 -20.10 -11.03 1.41
CA GLN A 7 -21.23 -10.79 2.30
C GLN A 7 -21.64 -9.31 2.29
N LEU A 8 -20.67 -8.40 2.35
CA LEU A 8 -20.91 -6.96 2.33
C LEU A 8 -21.56 -6.50 1.01
N LEU A 9 -21.18 -7.12 -0.11
CA LEU A 9 -21.76 -6.82 -1.42
C LEU A 9 -23.26 -7.17 -1.52
N ARG A 10 -23.77 -8.06 -0.67
CA ARG A 10 -25.20 -8.42 -0.60
C ARG A 10 -26.00 -7.50 0.33
N GLU A 11 -25.31 -6.71 1.14
CA GLU A 11 -25.93 -5.76 2.05
C GLU A 11 -26.30 -4.44 1.31
N SER A 12 -27.05 -3.58 1.97
CA SER A 12 -27.42 -2.29 1.40
C SER A 12 -26.21 -1.37 1.28
N THR A 13 -26.26 -0.45 0.32
CA THR A 13 -25.27 0.64 0.20
C THR A 13 -25.19 1.41 1.51
N GLY A 14 -23.96 1.71 1.95
CA GLY A 14 -23.68 2.32 3.25
C GLY A 14 -23.37 1.33 4.37
N SER A 15 -23.56 0.02 4.16
CA SER A 15 -23.13 -0.99 5.13
C SER A 15 -21.61 -0.99 5.27
N THR A 16 -21.11 -1.22 6.48
CA THR A 16 -19.68 -1.17 6.80
C THR A 16 -19.21 -2.43 7.51
N ARG A 17 -17.96 -2.79 7.26
CA ARG A 17 -17.23 -3.82 7.99
C ARG A 17 -15.88 -3.25 8.43
N SER A 18 -15.43 -3.63 9.62
CA SER A 18 -14.11 -3.24 10.12
C SER A 18 -13.41 -4.47 10.68
N PHE A 19 -12.12 -4.55 10.46
CA PHE A 19 -11.27 -5.60 11.04
C PHE A 19 -9.87 -5.05 11.32
N SER A 20 -9.19 -5.66 12.27
CA SER A 20 -7.80 -5.36 12.56
C SER A 20 -6.90 -6.29 11.75
N VAL A 21 -5.79 -5.75 11.31
CA VAL A 21 -4.68 -6.50 10.73
C VAL A 21 -3.65 -6.67 11.82
N ASP A 22 -3.40 -7.91 12.19
CA ASP A 22 -2.28 -8.26 13.05
C ASP A 22 -1.03 -8.52 12.20
N ARG A 23 0.13 -8.58 12.83
CA ARG A 23 1.42 -8.72 12.18
C ARG A 23 1.38 -9.62 10.94
N THR A 24 1.59 -9.04 9.78
CA THR A 24 1.60 -9.74 8.50
C THR A 24 2.76 -9.27 7.63
N PHE A 25 3.13 -10.09 6.65
CA PHE A 25 4.17 -9.77 5.68
C PHE A 25 3.56 -9.72 4.30
N VAL A 26 3.98 -8.74 3.53
CA VAL A 26 3.59 -8.58 2.12
C VAL A 26 4.80 -8.92 1.26
N ASP A 27 4.72 -10.08 0.59
CA ASP A 27 5.77 -10.56 -0.29
C ASP A 27 5.89 -9.72 -1.55
N GLY A 28 7.12 -9.57 -2.05
CA GLY A 28 7.38 -8.84 -3.28
C GLY A 28 8.87 -8.56 -3.47
N PRO A 29 9.22 -7.73 -4.48
CA PRO A 29 10.61 -7.32 -4.73
C PRO A 29 11.26 -6.69 -3.49
N GLU A 30 10.46 -5.91 -2.78
CA GLU A 30 10.81 -5.35 -1.47
C GLU A 30 9.74 -5.82 -0.47
N PRO A 31 10.09 -6.77 0.42
CA PRO A 31 9.15 -7.27 1.40
C PRO A 31 8.81 -6.18 2.42
N LEU A 32 7.52 -6.06 2.71
CA LEU A 32 6.99 -5.11 3.69
C LEU A 32 6.51 -5.88 4.92
N GLU A 33 6.83 -5.38 6.10
CA GLU A 33 6.21 -5.81 7.34
C GLU A 33 5.09 -4.85 7.71
N VAL A 34 3.92 -5.39 8.03
CA VAL A 34 2.76 -4.67 8.57
C VAL A 34 2.56 -5.13 10.00
N PRO A 35 3.09 -4.43 11.00
CA PRO A 35 2.97 -4.81 12.39
C PRO A 35 1.54 -4.80 12.89
N GLN A 36 0.77 -3.78 12.49
CA GLN A 36 -0.63 -3.62 12.84
C GLN A 36 -1.37 -2.69 11.88
N GLY A 37 -2.69 -2.80 11.85
CA GLY A 37 -3.53 -1.91 11.07
C GLY A 37 -5.01 -2.07 11.40
N GLN A 38 -5.78 -1.05 11.01
CA GLN A 38 -7.24 -1.07 11.05
C GLN A 38 -7.77 -0.85 9.64
N VAL A 39 -8.65 -1.73 9.20
CA VAL A 39 -9.27 -1.65 7.89
C VAL A 39 -10.77 -1.51 8.04
N ARG A 40 -11.35 -0.54 7.36
CA ARG A 40 -12.77 -0.33 7.25
C ARG A 40 -13.18 -0.44 5.78
N ILE A 41 -14.24 -1.17 5.51
CA ILE A 41 -14.80 -1.33 4.18
C ILE A 41 -16.24 -0.85 4.20
N LEU A 42 -16.56 0.06 3.30
CA LEU A 42 -17.89 0.64 3.12
C LEU A 42 -18.47 0.19 1.77
N ARG A 43 -19.69 -0.32 1.76
CA ARG A 43 -20.42 -0.66 0.54
C ARG A 43 -20.84 0.61 -0.19
N THR A 44 -20.36 0.80 -1.43
CA THR A 44 -20.77 1.87 -2.35
C THR A 44 -21.77 1.33 -3.39
N HIS A 45 -22.27 2.18 -4.29
CA HIS A 45 -23.12 1.72 -5.40
C HIS A 45 -22.35 0.85 -6.41
N GLN A 46 -21.09 1.20 -6.68
CA GLN A 46 -20.29 0.61 -7.74
C GLN A 46 -19.28 -0.46 -7.24
N GLY A 47 -19.13 -0.55 -5.91
CA GLY A 47 -18.17 -1.45 -5.34
C GLY A 47 -18.04 -1.31 -3.83
N VAL A 48 -16.82 -1.13 -3.36
CA VAL A 48 -16.51 -0.86 -1.95
C VAL A 48 -15.44 0.22 -1.83
N LEU A 49 -15.59 1.11 -0.87
CA LEU A 49 -14.55 2.02 -0.43
C LEU A 49 -13.80 1.38 0.73
N VAL A 50 -12.51 1.26 0.59
CA VAL A 50 -11.60 0.76 1.63
C VAL A 50 -10.87 1.93 2.23
N THR A 51 -10.99 2.10 3.54
CA THR A 51 -10.18 3.04 4.33
C THR A 51 -9.33 2.23 5.30
N ALA A 52 -8.04 2.44 5.31
CA ALA A 52 -7.15 1.70 6.19
C ALA A 52 -6.09 2.62 6.83
N ASP A 53 -5.91 2.47 8.13
CA ASP A 53 -4.81 3.07 8.89
C ASP A 53 -3.84 1.94 9.22
N ILE A 54 -2.67 1.96 8.58
CA ILE A 54 -1.72 0.84 8.60
C ILE A 54 -0.34 1.34 9.01
N GLU A 55 0.28 0.67 9.97
CA GLU A 55 1.69 0.82 10.26
C GLU A 55 2.49 -0.12 9.36
N VAL A 56 3.55 0.37 8.75
CA VAL A 56 4.44 -0.41 7.89
C VAL A 56 5.89 -0.22 8.29
N GLU A 57 6.67 -1.29 8.12
CA GLU A 57 8.13 -1.25 8.21
C GLU A 57 8.73 -1.63 6.87
N ALA A 58 9.55 -0.74 6.32
CA ALA A 58 10.25 -0.93 5.06
C ALA A 58 11.74 -0.65 5.25
N ASN A 59 12.58 -1.33 4.47
CA ASN A 59 14.01 -1.07 4.42
C ASN A 59 14.31 -0.06 3.33
N LEU A 60 14.85 1.09 3.69
CA LEU A 60 15.30 2.11 2.76
C LEU A 60 16.82 2.14 2.63
N THR A 61 17.28 2.64 1.49
CA THR A 61 18.72 2.86 1.26
C THR A 61 19.05 4.33 1.49
N CYS A 62 20.00 4.59 2.39
CA CYS A 62 20.45 5.94 2.68
C CYS A 62 21.08 6.60 1.45
N SER A 63 20.63 7.81 1.08
CA SER A 63 21.12 8.56 -0.08
C SER A 63 22.57 9.02 0.06
N ARG A 64 23.16 9.01 1.28
CA ARG A 64 24.53 9.47 1.53
C ARG A 64 25.52 8.32 1.69
N CYS A 65 25.20 7.32 2.51
CA CYS A 65 26.13 6.22 2.80
C CYS A 65 25.76 4.88 2.18
N LEU A 66 24.65 4.82 1.43
CA LEU A 66 24.13 3.67 0.73
C LEU A 66 23.83 2.45 1.63
N ARG A 67 23.84 2.64 2.95
CA ARG A 67 23.46 1.61 3.92
C ARG A 67 21.95 1.47 3.95
N GLN A 68 21.48 0.24 4.03
CA GLN A 68 20.07 -0.03 4.30
C GLN A 68 19.76 0.23 5.78
N PHE A 69 18.57 0.75 6.03
CA PHE A 69 18.07 1.00 7.37
C PHE A 69 16.54 0.83 7.41
N PRO A 70 16.00 0.29 8.51
CA PRO A 70 14.56 0.16 8.68
C PRO A 70 13.92 1.52 8.91
N ARG A 71 12.75 1.73 8.31
CA ARG A 71 11.89 2.88 8.55
C ARG A 71 10.47 2.41 8.82
N SER A 72 9.89 2.93 9.90
CA SER A 72 8.46 2.76 10.21
C SER A 72 7.68 3.97 9.72
N SER A 73 6.51 3.74 9.14
CA SER A 73 5.58 4.78 8.67
C SER A 73 4.16 4.40 9.03
N SER A 74 3.32 5.41 9.27
CA SER A 74 1.88 5.26 9.40
C SER A 74 1.20 5.75 8.13
N LEU A 75 0.52 4.86 7.43
CA LEU A 75 -0.14 5.13 6.17
C LEU A 75 -1.64 5.20 6.37
N HIS A 76 -2.27 6.21 5.76
CA HIS A 76 -3.71 6.28 5.59
C HIS A 76 -4.05 5.99 4.13
N ILE A 77 -4.71 4.86 3.90
CA ILE A 77 -5.09 4.39 2.57
C ILE A 77 -6.59 4.64 2.41
N GLU A 78 -6.98 5.23 1.29
CA GLU A 78 -8.38 5.38 0.91
C GLU A 78 -8.53 5.10 -0.59
N GLU A 79 -9.10 3.93 -0.91
CA GLU A 79 -9.23 3.46 -2.29
C GLU A 79 -10.61 2.85 -2.54
N GLU A 80 -11.19 3.13 -3.69
CA GLU A 80 -12.43 2.51 -4.15
C GLU A 80 -12.14 1.33 -5.08
N TYR A 81 -12.68 0.16 -4.71
CA TYR A 81 -12.61 -1.05 -5.52
C TYR A 81 -13.94 -1.27 -6.22
N LEU A 82 -13.90 -1.30 -7.54
CA LEU A 82 -15.09 -1.42 -8.38
C LEU A 82 -15.45 -2.89 -8.66
N LEU A 83 -16.73 -3.15 -8.82
CA LEU A 83 -17.21 -4.43 -9.34
C LEU A 83 -16.72 -4.63 -10.78
N ALA A 84 -16.39 -5.86 -11.16
CA ALA A 84 -15.93 -6.20 -12.51
C ALA A 84 -16.93 -5.76 -13.61
N ALA A 85 -18.23 -5.76 -13.32
CA ALA A 85 -19.26 -5.28 -14.24
C ALA A 85 -19.17 -3.77 -14.47
N GLU A 86 -18.89 -2.99 -13.42
CA GLU A 86 -18.71 -1.54 -13.49
C GLU A 86 -17.44 -1.18 -14.28
N VAL A 87 -16.34 -1.89 -14.03
CA VAL A 87 -15.09 -1.72 -14.80
C VAL A 87 -15.33 -1.97 -16.28
N LYS A 88 -16.07 -3.03 -16.63
CA LYS A 88 -16.42 -3.33 -18.03
C LYS A 88 -17.27 -2.23 -18.65
N ALA A 89 -18.25 -1.70 -17.92
CA ALA A 89 -19.11 -0.62 -18.39
C ALA A 89 -18.31 0.67 -18.65
N LEU A 90 -17.39 1.03 -17.74
CA LEU A 90 -16.52 2.20 -17.90
C LEU A 90 -15.54 2.05 -19.08
N ARG A 91 -14.99 0.87 -19.32
CA ARG A 91 -14.13 0.58 -20.48
C ARG A 91 -14.85 0.71 -21.82
N LEU A 92 -16.16 0.53 -21.88
CA LEU A 92 -16.96 0.77 -23.08
C LEU A 92 -17.06 2.26 -23.42
N VAL A 93 -16.98 3.13 -22.40
CA VAL A 93 -17.03 4.59 -22.56
C VAL A 93 -15.63 5.17 -22.80
N ASP A 94 -14.65 4.68 -22.06
CA ASP A 94 -13.25 5.07 -22.18
C ASP A 94 -12.36 3.82 -22.21
N PRO A 95 -11.84 3.42 -23.39
CA PRO A 95 -10.99 2.24 -23.53
C PRO A 95 -9.68 2.30 -22.74
N SER A 96 -9.20 3.50 -22.40
CA SER A 96 -7.99 3.68 -21.57
C SER A 96 -8.27 3.47 -20.07
N PHE A 97 -9.56 3.42 -19.69
CA PHE A 97 -9.97 3.18 -18.32
C PHE A 97 -9.66 1.75 -17.91
N GLY A 98 -8.81 1.58 -16.94
CA GLY A 98 -8.55 0.28 -16.32
C GLY A 98 -7.24 -0.40 -16.74
N ASP A 99 -6.44 0.16 -17.64
CA ASP A 99 -5.08 -0.35 -17.89
C ASP A 99 -4.14 -0.11 -16.69
N GLU A 100 -4.50 0.85 -15.83
CA GLU A 100 -3.80 1.19 -14.58
C GLU A 100 -4.63 0.88 -13.32
N MET A 101 -5.86 0.34 -13.45
CA MET A 101 -6.73 0.09 -12.31
C MET A 101 -6.65 -1.36 -11.81
N ASP A 102 -5.68 -1.60 -10.95
CA ASP A 102 -5.60 -2.83 -10.15
C ASP A 102 -6.63 -2.88 -9.00
N PHE A 103 -7.47 -1.82 -8.88
CA PHE A 103 -8.47 -1.68 -7.82
C PHE A 103 -9.83 -2.19 -8.27
N SER A 104 -9.89 -3.48 -8.56
CA SER A 104 -11.14 -4.19 -8.87
C SER A 104 -11.38 -5.33 -7.89
N ILE A 105 -12.66 -5.63 -7.68
CA ILE A 105 -13.09 -6.79 -6.92
C ILE A 105 -13.07 -7.97 -7.88
N ASP A 106 -12.39 -9.06 -7.52
CA ASP A 106 -12.30 -10.24 -8.34
C ASP A 106 -13.62 -11.07 -8.40
N GLU A 107 -13.61 -12.14 -9.18
CA GLU A 107 -14.77 -13.02 -9.36
C GLU A 107 -15.16 -13.77 -8.07
N ASP A 108 -14.21 -13.93 -7.15
CA ASP A 108 -14.41 -14.56 -5.83
C ASP A 108 -14.83 -13.55 -4.76
N ASN A 109 -15.09 -12.31 -5.14
CA ASN A 109 -15.39 -11.18 -4.24
C ASN A 109 -14.25 -10.86 -3.27
N ILE A 110 -13.03 -10.98 -3.73
CA ILE A 110 -11.83 -10.63 -2.96
C ILE A 110 -11.33 -9.27 -3.39
N VAL A 111 -11.01 -8.45 -2.40
CA VAL A 111 -10.29 -7.17 -2.53
C VAL A 111 -8.85 -7.42 -2.11
N ASP A 112 -7.88 -7.13 -2.97
CA ASP A 112 -6.47 -7.22 -2.64
C ASP A 112 -5.88 -5.83 -2.42
N LEU A 113 -5.46 -5.56 -1.17
CA LEU A 113 -4.86 -4.30 -0.75
C LEU A 113 -3.34 -4.26 -0.96
N THR A 114 -2.75 -5.32 -1.49
CA THR A 114 -1.29 -5.45 -1.61
C THR A 114 -0.71 -4.36 -2.50
N GLU A 115 -1.31 -4.13 -3.66
CA GLU A 115 -0.83 -3.13 -4.61
C GLU A 115 -1.06 -1.71 -4.10
N ALA A 116 -2.24 -1.42 -3.54
CA ALA A 116 -2.52 -0.14 -2.90
C ALA A 116 -1.47 0.16 -1.81
N LEU A 117 -1.23 -0.81 -0.92
CA LEU A 117 -0.24 -0.65 0.14
C LEU A 117 1.16 -0.30 -0.41
N ARG A 118 1.61 -0.99 -1.47
CA ARG A 118 2.89 -0.69 -2.10
C ARG A 118 2.96 0.70 -2.68
N GLN A 119 1.94 1.13 -3.38
CA GLN A 119 1.88 2.48 -3.96
C GLN A 119 1.94 3.56 -2.87
N TYR A 120 1.22 3.37 -1.77
CA TYR A 120 1.26 4.30 -0.65
C TYR A 120 2.61 4.30 0.07
N VAL A 121 3.27 3.16 0.24
CA VAL A 121 4.64 3.08 0.78
C VAL A 121 5.62 3.85 -0.09
N ILE A 122 5.57 3.64 -1.41
CA ILE A 122 6.43 4.36 -2.37
C ILE A 122 6.14 5.86 -2.32
N ALA A 123 4.88 6.27 -2.25
CA ALA A 123 4.49 7.68 -2.17
C ALA A 123 4.93 8.36 -0.86
N ASP A 124 4.98 7.61 0.25
CA ASP A 124 5.45 8.10 1.56
C ASP A 124 6.99 8.13 1.67
N GLU A 125 7.68 7.50 0.74
CA GLU A 125 9.14 7.47 0.75
C GLU A 125 9.72 8.87 0.54
N PRO A 126 10.62 9.35 1.44
CA PRO A 126 11.23 10.66 1.27
C PRO A 126 12.15 10.67 0.04
N MET A 127 12.16 11.76 -0.71
CA MET A 127 13.03 11.94 -1.90
C MET A 127 14.53 11.73 -1.59
N LYS A 128 14.93 11.93 -0.35
CA LYS A 128 16.32 11.73 0.13
C LYS A 128 16.28 10.99 1.45
N PRO A 129 16.12 9.67 1.46
CA PRO A 129 16.14 8.89 2.68
C PRO A 129 17.52 8.95 3.32
N LEU A 130 17.58 9.20 4.62
CA LEU A 130 18.81 9.26 5.41
C LEU A 130 18.70 8.32 6.60
N CYS A 131 19.73 7.50 6.81
CA CYS A 131 19.77 6.59 7.97
C CYS A 131 19.84 7.33 9.30
N ARG A 132 20.37 8.58 9.29
CA ARG A 132 20.37 9.53 10.40
C ARG A 132 20.53 10.93 9.85
N ALA A 133 20.03 11.95 10.54
CA ALA A 133 20.07 13.35 10.10
C ALA A 133 21.52 13.83 9.82
N GLU A 134 22.47 13.39 10.62
CA GLU A 134 23.89 13.75 10.55
C GLU A 134 24.74 12.71 9.82
N CYS A 135 24.17 11.96 8.88
CA CYS A 135 24.93 11.00 8.11
C CYS A 135 26.03 11.72 7.30
N LEU A 136 27.28 11.32 7.50
CA LEU A 136 28.44 11.91 6.85
C LEU A 136 28.64 11.40 5.42
N GLY A 137 28.02 10.26 5.08
CA GLY A 137 28.09 9.68 3.75
C GLY A 137 29.38 8.90 3.47
N LEU A 138 29.65 8.72 2.17
CA LEU A 138 30.83 8.04 1.66
C LEU A 138 31.84 9.04 1.12
N CYS A 139 33.12 8.70 1.23
CA CYS A 139 34.19 9.44 0.58
C CYS A 139 34.03 9.34 -0.95
N HIS A 140 34.00 10.47 -1.65
CA HIS A 140 33.85 10.52 -3.12
C HIS A 140 35.10 10.02 -3.88
N LEU A 141 36.24 9.89 -3.21
CA LEU A 141 37.48 9.42 -3.83
C LEU A 141 37.70 7.91 -3.63
N CYS A 142 37.44 7.38 -2.44
CA CYS A 142 37.78 5.99 -2.09
C CYS A 142 36.57 5.15 -1.65
N GLY A 143 35.37 5.75 -1.49
CA GLY A 143 34.17 5.04 -1.10
C GLY A 143 34.08 4.67 0.39
N ASN A 144 35.04 5.08 1.21
CA ASN A 144 35.01 4.80 2.66
C ASN A 144 33.80 5.49 3.31
N ASP A 145 33.13 4.77 4.21
CA ASP A 145 32.02 5.32 4.99
C ASP A 145 32.55 6.18 6.14
N PHE A 146 32.30 7.49 6.06
CA PHE A 146 32.67 8.44 7.11
C PHE A 146 31.90 8.28 8.43
N ASN A 147 30.89 7.41 8.46
CA ASN A 147 30.13 7.10 9.67
C ASN A 147 30.76 5.95 10.48
N GLN A 148 31.83 5.32 9.97
CA GLN A 148 32.59 4.32 10.70
C GLN A 148 33.70 5.00 11.45
N ASP A 149 33.69 4.85 12.78
CA ASP A 149 34.81 5.22 13.66
C ASP A 149 35.93 4.18 13.56
#